data_7b564f3e1908bb785bde09249050ebb4
#
_entry.id   7b564f3e1908bb785bde09249050ebb4
#
_cell.length_a   1.000
_cell.length_b   1.000
_cell.length_c   1.000
_cell.angle_alpha   90.00
_cell.angle_beta   90.00
_cell.angle_gamma   90.00
#
_symmetry.space_group_name_H-M   'P 1'
#
loop_
_entity.id
_entity.type
_entity.pdbx_description
1 polymer ?
#
loop_
_entity_poly.entity_id
_entity_poly.type
_entity_poly.pdbx_seq_one_letter_code
_entity_poly.pdbx_strand_id
1 'polypeptide(L)'
;QMIVYRAIQGFIGGGMIPSVFAAAFTIFPPSKRSVVSPMIGLVATLAPTIGPTVGGYLSHAFSWHWLFLVNIVPGIIVTILTWNLIDFDKPQLSLMKKFDWLGLAAMAVFLGALEYVLEEGNANDWFNDEHIVMGAVASVVGGLVFFYRVFSVEFPVVDLRAFSNRNFAFGSLFSFVMGIGLYGLTYLYPLYLGRIRGYDSLMIGETMFVSGLTMFFTAPIAGALSSRMDPRFMMMIGFASFSYGTWIMSSLTTDWDFYELLLPQILRGFGLMICMVPINNVALGTLPPDKVRGASGVFNLTRNLGGAVGLAIINTILTQRQQEHYARLSEHVQWGNPEAMDQMRNMASTYSAHGLDGTTIAIQKMSGMVQQQASILSFADVFVLLTALFGTLVLCAFVIKKPQSGVRGGGGH
;
A
#
# COMPACT_ATOMS: atom_id res chain seq x y z
N GLN A 1 -14.10 21.37 -6.23
CA GLN A 1 -14.33 21.53 -4.78
C GLN A 1 -13.84 20.30 -4.00
N MET A 2 -14.21 19.07 -4.38
CA MET A 2 -13.81 17.84 -3.68
C MET A 2 -12.29 17.66 -3.55
N ILE A 3 -11.53 17.93 -4.61
CA ILE A 3 -10.05 17.86 -4.60
C ILE A 3 -9.46 18.78 -3.53
N VAL A 4 -9.97 20.02 -3.42
CA VAL A 4 -9.49 21.00 -2.42
C VAL A 4 -9.77 20.51 -1.00
N TYR A 5 -10.98 19.99 -0.73
CA TYR A 5 -11.30 19.44 0.59
C TYR A 5 -10.44 18.22 0.94
N ARG A 6 -10.13 17.38 -0.04
CA ARG A 6 -9.23 16.23 0.12
C ARG A 6 -7.78 16.65 0.37
N ALA A 7 -7.31 17.68 -0.32
CA ALA A 7 -5.97 18.23 -0.07
C ALA A 7 -5.86 18.80 1.36
N ILE A 8 -6.86 19.56 1.82
CA ILE A 8 -6.90 20.07 3.19
C ILE A 8 -6.97 18.93 4.21
N GLN A 9 -7.84 17.94 3.99
CA GLN A 9 -7.96 16.75 4.84
C GLN A 9 -6.64 16.00 4.94
N GLY A 10 -5.96 15.76 3.80
CA GLY A 10 -4.66 15.09 3.76
C GLY A 10 -3.57 15.86 4.48
N PHE A 11 -3.53 17.18 4.30
CA PHE A 11 -2.56 18.05 4.97
C PHE A 11 -2.72 18.01 6.51
N ILE A 12 -3.94 18.16 7.01
CA ILE A 12 -4.22 18.11 8.45
C ILE A 12 -3.99 16.69 9.00
N GLY A 13 -4.49 15.67 8.30
CA GLY A 13 -4.37 14.26 8.71
C GLY A 13 -2.94 13.73 8.69
N GLY A 14 -2.09 14.25 7.80
CA GLY A 14 -0.68 13.85 7.69
C GLY A 14 0.14 14.08 8.95
N GLY A 15 -0.21 15.07 9.76
CA GLY A 15 0.43 15.32 11.06
C GLY A 15 0.02 14.35 12.18
N MET A 16 -1.09 13.61 12.02
CA MET A 16 -1.61 12.76 13.10
C MET A 16 -0.74 11.52 13.33
N ILE A 17 -0.30 10.84 12.29
CA ILE A 17 0.47 9.59 12.40
C ILE A 17 1.80 9.81 13.12
N PRO A 18 2.67 10.78 12.74
CA PRO A 18 3.88 11.06 13.48
C PRO A 18 3.62 11.47 14.94
N SER A 19 2.54 12.21 15.20
CA SER A 19 2.15 12.62 16.55
C SER A 19 1.78 11.44 17.44
N VAL A 20 1.05 10.43 16.92
CA VAL A 20 0.71 9.21 17.64
C VAL A 20 1.97 8.42 18.01
N PHE A 21 2.91 8.25 17.06
CA PHE A 21 4.19 7.60 17.36
C PHE A 21 4.99 8.37 18.41
N ALA A 22 5.10 9.69 18.28
CA ALA A 22 5.81 10.53 19.25
C ALA A 22 5.19 10.43 20.64
N ALA A 23 3.87 10.53 20.75
CA ALA A 23 3.13 10.39 22.00
C ALA A 23 3.37 9.02 22.66
N ALA A 24 3.27 7.95 21.89
CA ALA A 24 3.47 6.59 22.38
C ALA A 24 4.87 6.37 22.95
N PHE A 25 5.90 6.88 22.29
CA PHE A 25 7.28 6.77 22.78
C PHE A 25 7.62 7.72 23.93
N THR A 26 6.82 8.78 24.14
CA THR A 26 7.02 9.76 25.21
C THR A 26 6.25 9.40 26.48
N ILE A 27 4.98 8.95 26.33
CA ILE A 27 4.10 8.66 27.47
C ILE A 27 4.40 7.29 28.09
N PHE A 28 4.70 6.28 27.26
CA PHE A 28 4.88 4.93 27.77
C PHE A 28 6.34 4.63 28.10
N PRO A 29 6.61 4.04 29.29
CA PRO A 29 7.96 3.64 29.68
C PRO A 29 8.49 2.53 28.76
N PRO A 30 9.82 2.38 28.63
CA PRO A 30 10.46 1.39 27.76
C PRO A 30 9.95 -0.04 27.96
N SER A 31 9.59 -0.40 29.18
CA SER A 31 9.05 -1.74 29.55
C SER A 31 7.70 -2.05 28.90
N LYS A 32 6.89 -1.03 28.56
CA LYS A 32 5.56 -1.21 27.93
C LYS A 32 5.60 -1.08 26.41
N ARG A 33 6.71 -0.71 25.83
CA ARG A 33 6.85 -0.52 24.36
C ARG A 33 6.61 -1.81 23.56
N SER A 34 6.89 -2.96 24.15
CA SER A 34 6.60 -4.28 23.56
C SER A 34 5.12 -4.54 23.32
N VAL A 35 4.24 -3.88 24.06
CA VAL A 35 2.78 -3.95 23.88
C VAL A 35 2.27 -2.81 23.02
N VAL A 36 2.77 -1.60 23.23
CA VAL A 36 2.30 -0.38 22.55
C VAL A 36 2.69 -0.39 21.07
N SER A 37 3.90 -0.81 20.73
CA SER A 37 4.39 -0.83 19.35
C SER A 37 3.57 -1.74 18.41
N PRO A 38 3.22 -2.98 18.80
CA PRO A 38 2.29 -3.81 18.02
C PRO A 38 0.88 -3.22 17.89
N MET A 39 0.36 -2.56 18.92
CA MET A 39 -0.96 -1.91 18.85
C MET A 39 -0.97 -0.78 17.83
N ILE A 40 0.07 0.06 17.80
CA ILE A 40 0.19 1.12 16.79
C ILE A 40 0.29 0.52 15.39
N GLY A 41 1.13 -0.50 15.22
CA GLY A 41 1.27 -1.23 13.97
C GLY A 41 -0.06 -1.84 13.50
N LEU A 42 -0.81 -2.45 14.42
CA LEU A 42 -2.14 -3.00 14.14
C LEU A 42 -3.10 -1.92 13.63
N VAL A 43 -3.25 -0.81 14.35
CA VAL A 43 -4.16 0.27 13.97
C VAL A 43 -3.76 0.86 12.61
N ALA A 44 -2.47 1.09 12.39
CA ALA A 44 -1.96 1.68 11.15
C ALA A 44 -2.18 0.79 9.91
N THR A 45 -2.21 -0.54 10.09
CA THR A 45 -2.37 -1.50 8.98
C THR A 45 -3.80 -2.05 8.87
N LEU A 46 -4.54 -2.09 9.97
CA LEU A 46 -5.92 -2.59 10.00
C LEU A 46 -6.87 -1.66 9.23
N ALA A 47 -6.68 -0.35 9.36
CA ALA A 47 -7.55 0.65 8.73
C ALA A 47 -7.55 0.53 7.18
N PRO A 48 -6.41 0.49 6.47
CA PRO A 48 -6.40 0.25 5.03
C PRO A 48 -6.99 -1.10 4.62
N THR A 49 -6.92 -2.10 5.48
CA THR A 49 -7.37 -3.46 5.17
C THR A 49 -8.87 -3.64 5.39
N ILE A 50 -9.44 -3.04 6.44
CA ILE A 50 -10.89 -3.06 6.70
C ILE A 50 -11.62 -1.99 5.86
N GLY A 51 -10.90 -0.96 5.41
CA GLY A 51 -11.45 0.14 4.62
C GLY A 51 -12.33 -0.32 3.46
N PRO A 52 -11.87 -1.21 2.58
CA PRO A 52 -12.67 -1.73 1.47
C PRO A 52 -13.97 -2.42 1.93
N THR A 53 -13.93 -3.17 3.04
CA THR A 53 -15.10 -3.86 3.59
C THR A 53 -16.15 -2.87 4.11
N VAL A 54 -15.73 -1.94 4.95
CA VAL A 54 -16.62 -0.90 5.49
C VAL A 54 -17.11 0.00 4.36
N GLY A 55 -16.23 0.38 3.45
CA GLY A 55 -16.55 1.18 2.28
C GLY A 55 -17.54 0.49 1.34
N GLY A 56 -17.34 -0.80 1.08
CA GLY A 56 -18.26 -1.63 0.28
C GLY A 56 -19.65 -1.70 0.88
N TYR A 57 -19.74 -1.99 2.18
CA TYR A 57 -21.01 -2.00 2.90
C TYR A 57 -21.73 -0.65 2.89
N LEU A 58 -21.02 0.45 3.20
CA LEU A 58 -21.60 1.79 3.22
C LEU A 58 -22.08 2.22 1.83
N SER A 59 -21.32 1.93 0.79
CA SER A 59 -21.69 2.27 -0.59
C SER A 59 -22.89 1.46 -1.07
N HIS A 60 -23.00 0.19 -0.67
CA HIS A 60 -24.11 -0.69 -1.04
C HIS A 60 -25.38 -0.36 -0.26
N ALA A 61 -25.27 -0.21 1.08
CA ALA A 61 -26.43 -0.02 1.97
C ALA A 61 -27.01 1.41 1.94
N PHE A 62 -26.18 2.41 1.66
CA PHE A 62 -26.60 3.82 1.71
C PHE A 62 -26.25 4.53 0.40
N SER A 63 -25.03 5.13 0.32
CA SER A 63 -24.51 5.79 -0.87
C SER A 63 -23.02 6.08 -0.70
N TRP A 64 -22.32 6.39 -1.80
CA TRP A 64 -20.89 6.75 -1.78
C TRP A 64 -20.59 7.98 -0.89
N HIS A 65 -21.54 8.85 -0.60
CA HIS A 65 -21.37 10.00 0.30
C HIS A 65 -21.02 9.58 1.73
N TRP A 66 -21.52 8.42 2.17
CA TRP A 66 -21.25 7.91 3.51
C TRP A 66 -19.79 7.53 3.73
N LEU A 67 -19.00 7.30 2.67
CA LEU A 67 -17.55 7.11 2.77
C LEU A 67 -16.84 8.34 3.38
N PHE A 68 -17.45 9.52 3.25
CA PHE A 68 -16.93 10.76 3.84
C PHE A 68 -17.56 11.04 5.21
N LEU A 69 -18.86 10.83 5.32
CA LEU A 69 -19.62 11.18 6.52
C LEU A 69 -19.32 10.26 7.71
N VAL A 70 -18.93 9.01 7.46
CA VAL A 70 -18.63 8.03 8.53
C VAL A 70 -17.52 8.50 9.47
N ASN A 71 -16.59 9.32 8.98
CA ASN A 71 -15.46 9.82 9.77
C ASN A 71 -15.83 11.02 10.67
N ILE A 72 -17.00 11.63 10.52
CA ILE A 72 -17.41 12.83 11.30
C ILE A 72 -17.57 12.45 12.78
N VAL A 73 -18.34 11.41 13.07
CA VAL A 73 -18.62 11.02 14.45
C VAL A 73 -17.37 10.56 15.19
N PRO A 74 -16.57 9.61 14.65
CA PRO A 74 -15.29 9.24 15.28
C PRO A 74 -14.34 10.43 15.41
N GLY A 75 -14.28 11.30 14.40
CA GLY A 75 -13.43 12.49 14.41
C GLY A 75 -13.79 13.46 15.56
N ILE A 76 -15.06 13.72 15.79
CA ILE A 76 -15.53 14.54 16.92
C ILE A 76 -15.17 13.88 18.26
N ILE A 77 -15.42 12.58 18.40
CA ILE A 77 -15.11 11.83 19.63
C ILE A 77 -13.61 11.89 19.92
N VAL A 78 -12.75 11.57 18.93
CA VAL A 78 -11.30 11.61 19.08
C VAL A 78 -10.81 13.02 19.43
N THR A 79 -11.38 14.07 18.81
CA THR A 79 -11.02 15.45 19.11
C THR A 79 -11.34 15.82 20.57
N ILE A 80 -12.53 15.47 21.05
CA ILE A 80 -12.94 15.73 22.43
C ILE A 80 -12.05 14.95 23.41
N LEU A 81 -11.80 13.65 23.14
CA LEU A 81 -10.96 12.83 24.01
C LEU A 81 -9.51 13.34 24.04
N THR A 82 -8.94 13.71 22.89
CA THR A 82 -7.59 14.25 22.79
C THR A 82 -7.48 15.54 23.56
N TRP A 83 -8.45 16.46 23.41
CA TRP A 83 -8.46 17.73 24.11
C TRP A 83 -8.54 17.60 25.63
N ASN A 84 -9.33 16.64 26.12
CA ASN A 84 -9.55 16.46 27.56
C ASN A 84 -8.52 15.58 28.26
N LEU A 85 -7.89 14.63 27.53
CA LEU A 85 -7.04 13.62 28.14
C LEU A 85 -5.54 13.80 27.86
N ILE A 86 -5.18 14.61 26.84
CA ILE A 86 -3.80 14.77 26.43
C ILE A 86 -3.33 16.19 26.79
N ASP A 87 -2.54 16.29 27.86
CA ASP A 87 -1.94 17.54 28.36
C ASP A 87 -0.45 17.34 28.67
N PHE A 88 0.31 16.78 27.73
CA PHE A 88 1.75 16.54 27.95
C PHE A 88 2.66 17.47 27.15
N ASP A 89 2.14 18.26 26.23
CA ASP A 89 2.97 19.13 25.37
C ASP A 89 2.45 20.57 25.39
N LYS A 90 3.31 21.51 25.74
CA LYS A 90 2.94 22.93 25.70
C LYS A 90 3.24 23.49 24.31
N PRO A 91 2.36 24.31 23.72
CA PRO A 91 2.58 24.88 22.41
C PRO A 91 3.81 25.80 22.43
N GLN A 92 4.83 25.45 21.67
CA GLN A 92 6.06 26.21 21.51
C GLN A 92 6.06 27.03 20.22
N LEU A 93 5.36 28.15 20.21
CA LEU A 93 5.23 29.01 19.02
C LEU A 93 6.60 29.57 18.54
N SER A 94 7.61 29.57 19.40
CA SER A 94 8.97 29.98 19.03
C SER A 94 9.61 29.06 17.98
N LEU A 95 9.21 27.79 17.92
CA LEU A 95 9.67 26.83 16.91
C LEU A 95 9.17 27.17 15.51
N MET A 96 7.99 27.80 15.38
CA MET A 96 7.44 28.22 14.08
C MET A 96 8.31 29.27 13.37
N LYS A 97 9.05 30.10 14.12
CA LYS A 97 9.95 31.11 13.53
C LYS A 97 11.23 30.49 12.93
N LYS A 98 11.64 29.31 13.42
CA LYS A 98 12.80 28.58 12.92
C LYS A 98 12.44 27.49 11.92
N PHE A 99 11.14 27.33 11.65
CA PHE A 99 10.64 26.27 10.78
C PHE A 99 10.92 26.57 9.30
N ASP A 100 11.37 25.57 8.56
CA ASP A 100 11.70 25.68 7.14
C ASP A 100 10.45 25.61 6.24
N TRP A 101 9.70 26.73 6.17
CA TRP A 101 8.49 26.84 5.34
C TRP A 101 8.76 26.62 3.85
N LEU A 102 9.92 27.07 3.35
CA LEU A 102 10.29 26.87 1.96
C LEU A 102 10.61 25.41 1.67
N GLY A 103 11.31 24.73 2.59
CA GLY A 103 11.54 23.28 2.49
C GLY A 103 10.23 22.49 2.53
N LEU A 104 9.26 22.88 3.37
CA LEU A 104 7.94 22.26 3.42
C LEU A 104 7.18 22.45 2.10
N ALA A 105 7.15 23.67 1.56
CA ALA A 105 6.49 23.95 0.28
C ALA A 105 7.14 23.17 -0.88
N ALA A 106 8.48 23.15 -0.90
CA ALA A 106 9.23 22.38 -1.91
C ALA A 106 8.96 20.88 -1.80
N MET A 107 8.89 20.32 -0.60
CA MET A 107 8.52 18.93 -0.35
C MET A 107 7.09 18.63 -0.81
N ALA A 108 6.14 19.53 -0.53
CA ALA A 108 4.75 19.37 -0.96
C ALA A 108 4.62 19.38 -2.48
N VAL A 109 5.32 20.28 -3.17
CA VAL A 109 5.37 20.31 -4.64
C VAL A 109 6.05 19.06 -5.19
N PHE A 110 7.20 18.67 -4.63
CA PHE A 110 7.94 17.47 -5.06
C PHE A 110 7.08 16.22 -4.97
N LEU A 111 6.57 15.93 -3.78
CA LEU A 111 5.84 14.69 -3.53
C LEU A 111 4.45 14.71 -4.15
N GLY A 112 3.75 15.85 -4.10
CA GLY A 112 2.40 15.96 -4.68
C GLY A 112 2.43 15.86 -6.22
N ALA A 113 3.39 16.50 -6.87
CA ALA A 113 3.56 16.36 -8.32
C ALA A 113 4.07 14.96 -8.71
N LEU A 114 4.95 14.35 -7.90
CA LEU A 114 5.39 12.96 -8.10
C LEU A 114 4.22 11.99 -8.03
N GLU A 115 3.39 12.10 -6.99
CA GLU A 115 2.19 11.27 -6.80
C GLU A 115 1.25 11.41 -7.98
N TYR A 116 0.97 12.65 -8.44
CA TYR A 116 0.14 12.91 -9.61
C TYR A 116 0.69 12.22 -10.86
N VAL A 117 1.99 12.35 -11.14
CA VAL A 117 2.64 11.71 -12.30
C VAL A 117 2.56 10.18 -12.21
N LEU A 118 2.76 9.61 -11.02
CA LEU A 118 2.73 8.17 -10.82
C LEU A 118 1.30 7.60 -10.93
N GLU A 119 0.29 8.32 -10.44
CA GLU A 119 -1.09 7.86 -10.44
C GLU A 119 -1.75 8.04 -11.81
N GLU A 120 -1.60 9.21 -12.43
CA GLU A 120 -2.27 9.55 -13.67
C GLU A 120 -1.44 9.22 -14.93
N GLY A 121 -0.14 8.97 -14.79
CA GLY A 121 0.77 8.77 -15.92
C GLY A 121 0.36 7.61 -16.83
N ASN A 122 -0.03 6.47 -16.26
CA ASN A 122 -0.45 5.31 -17.05
C ASN A 122 -1.77 5.55 -17.81
N ALA A 123 -2.70 6.32 -17.23
CA ALA A 123 -3.99 6.63 -17.87
C ALA A 123 -3.85 7.66 -18.99
N ASN A 124 -2.83 8.53 -18.92
CA ASN A 124 -2.60 9.62 -19.86
C ASN A 124 -1.37 9.39 -20.76
N ASP A 125 -1.00 8.16 -21.01
CA ASP A 125 0.11 7.78 -21.91
C ASP A 125 1.47 8.41 -21.52
N TRP A 126 1.69 8.58 -20.22
CA TRP A 126 2.94 9.06 -19.61
C TRP A 126 3.39 10.42 -20.20
N PHE A 127 4.63 10.51 -20.64
CA PHE A 127 5.25 11.75 -21.13
C PHE A 127 4.75 12.23 -22.50
N ASN A 128 3.75 11.60 -23.09
CA ASN A 128 3.04 12.09 -24.26
C ASN A 128 1.98 13.14 -23.89
N ASP A 129 1.53 13.18 -22.62
CA ASP A 129 0.61 14.19 -22.11
C ASP A 129 1.36 15.38 -21.50
N GLU A 130 0.96 16.61 -21.87
CA GLU A 130 1.59 17.86 -21.43
C GLU A 130 1.44 18.08 -19.91
N HIS A 131 0.31 17.67 -19.32
CA HIS A 131 0.07 17.82 -17.88
C HIS A 131 0.97 16.89 -17.07
N ILE A 132 1.21 15.67 -17.56
CA ILE A 132 2.14 14.73 -16.92
C ILE A 132 3.58 15.26 -17.02
N VAL A 133 3.98 15.82 -18.17
CA VAL A 133 5.30 16.46 -18.33
C VAL A 133 5.45 17.64 -17.38
N MET A 134 4.44 18.53 -17.28
CA MET A 134 4.48 19.64 -16.33
C MET A 134 4.57 19.17 -14.88
N GLY A 135 3.81 18.13 -14.52
CA GLY A 135 3.89 17.48 -13.21
C GLY A 135 5.29 16.93 -12.92
N ALA A 136 5.90 16.25 -13.89
CA ALA A 136 7.25 15.71 -13.77
C ALA A 136 8.30 16.82 -13.59
N VAL A 137 8.21 17.89 -14.36
CA VAL A 137 9.11 19.07 -14.21
C VAL A 137 8.91 19.71 -12.84
N ALA A 138 7.67 19.93 -12.41
CA ALA A 138 7.37 20.49 -11.09
C ALA A 138 7.92 19.59 -9.97
N SER A 139 7.79 18.26 -10.09
CA SER A 139 8.36 17.30 -9.14
C SER A 139 9.90 17.40 -9.10
N VAL A 140 10.56 17.42 -10.24
CA VAL A 140 12.03 17.53 -10.29
C VAL A 140 12.51 18.84 -9.69
N VAL A 141 11.91 19.98 -10.05
CA VAL A 141 12.28 21.30 -9.53
C VAL A 141 12.01 21.37 -8.01
N GLY A 142 10.82 20.92 -7.57
CA GLY A 142 10.49 20.85 -6.16
C GLY A 142 11.46 19.96 -5.39
N GLY A 143 11.83 18.82 -5.96
CA GLY A 143 12.80 17.88 -5.37
C GLY A 143 14.20 18.50 -5.25
N LEU A 144 14.70 19.16 -6.27
CA LEU A 144 16.01 19.85 -6.24
C LEU A 144 16.04 20.91 -5.12
N VAL A 145 14.99 21.74 -5.02
CA VAL A 145 14.88 22.76 -3.96
C VAL A 145 14.77 22.10 -2.60
N PHE A 146 13.96 21.05 -2.46
CA PHE A 146 13.80 20.30 -1.21
C PHE A 146 15.12 19.69 -0.72
N PHE A 147 15.83 18.94 -1.56
CA PHE A 147 17.10 18.34 -1.19
C PHE A 147 18.17 19.37 -0.90
N TYR A 148 18.24 20.46 -1.68
CA TYR A 148 19.13 21.57 -1.38
C TYR A 148 18.85 22.12 0.04
N ARG A 149 17.58 22.36 0.39
CA ARG A 149 17.18 22.87 1.72
C ARG A 149 17.54 21.87 2.82
N VAL A 150 17.24 20.58 2.64
CA VAL A 150 17.52 19.53 3.63
C VAL A 150 19.01 19.48 4.03
N PHE A 151 19.91 19.72 3.08
CA PHE A 151 21.36 19.67 3.35
C PHE A 151 21.96 21.02 3.75
N SER A 152 21.29 22.15 3.47
CA SER A 152 21.83 23.51 3.67
C SER A 152 21.29 24.21 4.92
N VAL A 153 20.13 23.81 5.44
CA VAL A 153 19.46 24.49 6.57
C VAL A 153 19.76 23.76 7.89
N GLU A 154 19.92 24.56 8.96
CA GLU A 154 20.21 24.03 10.31
C GLU A 154 19.05 23.18 10.87
N PHE A 155 17.79 23.58 10.59
CA PHE A 155 16.57 22.89 11.03
C PHE A 155 15.71 22.50 9.82
N PRO A 156 16.09 21.46 9.06
CA PRO A 156 15.30 21.01 7.91
C PRO A 156 13.98 20.38 8.33
N VAL A 157 12.97 20.42 7.44
CA VAL A 157 11.66 19.75 7.66
C VAL A 157 11.83 18.24 7.89
N VAL A 158 12.81 17.65 7.21
CA VAL A 158 13.10 16.22 7.24
C VAL A 158 14.59 16.02 7.52
N ASP A 159 14.95 15.25 8.53
CA ASP A 159 16.35 14.88 8.81
C ASP A 159 16.73 13.59 8.10
N LEU A 160 17.30 13.72 6.90
CA LEU A 160 17.79 12.56 6.14
C LEU A 160 19.07 11.93 6.71
N ARG A 161 19.71 12.55 7.70
CA ARG A 161 20.90 12.00 8.37
C ARG A 161 20.58 10.69 9.10
N ALA A 162 19.29 10.44 9.40
CA ALA A 162 18.85 9.16 9.95
C ALA A 162 19.22 7.96 9.04
N PHE A 163 19.30 8.15 7.72
CA PHE A 163 19.74 7.10 6.79
C PHE A 163 21.21 6.71 6.92
N SER A 164 22.03 7.49 7.62
CA SER A 164 23.39 7.08 7.98
C SER A 164 23.40 5.90 8.96
N ASN A 165 22.31 5.67 9.70
CA ASN A 165 22.11 4.45 10.47
C ASN A 165 21.71 3.31 9.55
N ARG A 166 22.54 2.26 9.45
CA ARG A 166 22.33 1.12 8.58
C ARG A 166 20.97 0.43 8.84
N ASN A 167 20.59 0.25 10.09
CA ASN A 167 19.34 -0.40 10.44
C ASN A 167 18.12 0.45 10.05
N PHE A 168 18.21 1.77 10.19
CA PHE A 168 17.18 2.68 9.72
C PHE A 168 17.06 2.65 8.20
N ALA A 169 18.18 2.69 7.47
CA ALA A 169 18.18 2.65 6.00
C ALA A 169 17.56 1.35 5.46
N PHE A 170 17.98 0.19 5.95
CA PHE A 170 17.40 -1.09 5.54
C PHE A 170 15.95 -1.26 6.03
N GLY A 171 15.63 -0.82 7.23
CA GLY A 171 14.25 -0.82 7.73
C GLY A 171 13.33 0.04 6.88
N SER A 172 13.80 1.21 6.42
CA SER A 172 13.07 2.08 5.50
C SER A 172 12.91 1.44 4.11
N LEU A 173 13.94 0.77 3.59
CA LEU A 173 13.86 0.02 2.33
C LEU A 173 12.80 -1.10 2.42
N PHE A 174 12.82 -1.88 3.50
CA PHE A 174 11.79 -2.90 3.72
C PHE A 174 10.39 -2.30 3.90
N SER A 175 10.29 -1.16 4.58
CA SER A 175 9.04 -0.41 4.71
C SER A 175 8.52 0.09 3.35
N PHE A 176 9.42 0.54 2.46
CA PHE A 176 9.10 0.92 1.08
C PHE A 176 8.50 -0.25 0.30
N VAL A 177 9.18 -1.40 0.30
CA VAL A 177 8.68 -2.59 -0.42
C VAL A 177 7.41 -3.15 0.23
N MET A 178 7.28 -3.09 1.55
CA MET A 178 6.02 -3.43 2.24
C MET A 178 4.88 -2.48 1.84
N GLY A 179 5.19 -1.20 1.56
CA GLY A 179 4.26 -0.25 0.97
C GLY A 179 3.73 -0.72 -0.39
N ILE A 180 4.63 -1.19 -1.29
CA ILE A 180 4.24 -1.78 -2.58
C ILE A 180 3.25 -2.93 -2.35
N GLY A 181 3.55 -3.85 -1.43
CA GLY A 181 2.69 -4.99 -1.13
C GLY A 181 1.36 -4.61 -0.51
N LEU A 182 1.38 -3.72 0.48
CA LEU A 182 0.17 -3.29 1.18
C LEU A 182 -0.81 -2.61 0.23
N TYR A 183 -0.37 -1.56 -0.46
CA TYR A 183 -1.22 -0.76 -1.34
C TYR A 183 -1.48 -1.49 -2.67
N GLY A 184 -0.47 -2.15 -3.24
CA GLY A 184 -0.61 -2.89 -4.50
C GLY A 184 -1.63 -4.02 -4.40
N LEU A 185 -1.59 -4.85 -3.36
CA LEU A 185 -2.58 -5.93 -3.21
C LEU A 185 -3.96 -5.40 -2.78
N THR A 186 -4.02 -4.30 -2.01
CA THR A 186 -5.29 -3.65 -1.68
C THR A 186 -5.98 -3.09 -2.92
N TYR A 187 -5.23 -2.79 -3.98
CA TYR A 187 -5.72 -2.39 -5.28
C TYR A 187 -6.02 -3.59 -6.21
N LEU A 188 -5.08 -4.56 -6.32
CA LEU A 188 -5.20 -5.68 -7.27
C LEU A 188 -6.38 -6.62 -6.98
N TYR A 189 -6.63 -6.96 -5.72
CA TYR A 189 -7.73 -7.86 -5.36
C TYR A 189 -9.11 -7.30 -5.74
N PRO A 190 -9.49 -6.08 -5.34
CA PRO A 190 -10.76 -5.50 -5.79
C PRO A 190 -10.86 -5.35 -7.30
N LEU A 191 -9.75 -5.00 -7.96
CA LEU A 191 -9.72 -4.85 -9.40
C LEU A 191 -9.99 -6.17 -10.12
N TYR A 192 -9.37 -7.28 -9.67
CA TYR A 192 -9.65 -8.62 -10.18
C TYR A 192 -11.09 -9.03 -9.92
N LEU A 193 -11.57 -8.92 -8.69
CA LEU A 193 -12.93 -9.30 -8.30
C LEU A 193 -14.00 -8.50 -9.07
N GLY A 194 -13.80 -7.19 -9.22
CA GLY A 194 -14.73 -6.34 -9.96
C GLY A 194 -14.69 -6.55 -11.47
N ARG A 195 -13.50 -6.60 -12.08
CA ARG A 195 -13.36 -6.69 -13.54
C ARG A 195 -13.57 -8.09 -14.11
N ILE A 196 -13.09 -9.12 -13.42
CA ILE A 196 -13.11 -10.51 -13.91
C ILE A 196 -14.32 -11.26 -13.39
N ARG A 197 -14.62 -11.15 -12.09
CA ARG A 197 -15.73 -11.85 -11.42
C ARG A 197 -17.04 -11.06 -11.43
N GLY A 198 -17.01 -9.75 -11.70
CA GLY A 198 -18.21 -8.92 -11.68
C GLY A 198 -18.80 -8.72 -10.28
N TYR A 199 -17.97 -8.85 -9.23
CA TYR A 199 -18.41 -8.66 -7.84
C TYR A 199 -18.81 -7.22 -7.58
N ASP A 200 -19.84 -7.04 -6.79
CA ASP A 200 -20.22 -5.73 -6.26
C ASP A 200 -19.30 -5.30 -5.09
N SER A 201 -19.47 -4.07 -4.66
CA SER A 201 -18.63 -3.50 -3.60
C SER A 201 -18.73 -4.26 -2.26
N LEU A 202 -19.89 -4.86 -1.96
CA LEU A 202 -20.12 -5.62 -0.74
C LEU A 202 -19.35 -6.94 -0.79
N MET A 203 -19.50 -7.71 -1.87
CA MET A 203 -18.82 -8.99 -2.07
C MET A 203 -17.28 -8.82 -2.07
N ILE A 204 -16.78 -7.74 -2.69
CA ILE A 204 -15.36 -7.38 -2.64
C ILE A 204 -14.94 -7.12 -1.19
N GLY A 205 -15.73 -6.34 -0.45
CA GLY A 205 -15.48 -6.03 0.94
C GLY A 205 -15.42 -7.26 1.83
N GLU A 206 -16.35 -8.19 1.68
CA GLU A 206 -16.41 -9.47 2.41
C GLU A 206 -15.15 -10.32 2.13
N THR A 207 -14.74 -10.41 0.87
CA THR A 207 -13.53 -11.14 0.50
C THR A 207 -12.28 -10.51 1.12
N MET A 208 -12.17 -9.18 1.09
CA MET A 208 -11.02 -8.46 1.66
C MET A 208 -10.96 -8.51 3.20
N PHE A 209 -12.10 -8.73 3.87
CA PHE A 209 -12.19 -8.80 5.32
C PHE A 209 -11.32 -9.91 5.91
N VAL A 210 -11.12 -11.01 5.20
CA VAL A 210 -10.30 -12.16 5.63
C VAL A 210 -8.88 -11.72 6.01
N SER A 211 -8.25 -10.89 5.17
CA SER A 211 -6.89 -10.40 5.46
C SER A 211 -6.85 -9.49 6.69
N GLY A 212 -7.88 -8.64 6.88
CA GLY A 212 -8.01 -7.81 8.07
C GLY A 212 -8.17 -8.62 9.36
N LEU A 213 -9.02 -9.62 9.30
CA LEU A 213 -9.24 -10.54 10.42
C LEU A 213 -7.96 -11.30 10.79
N THR A 214 -7.23 -11.78 9.78
CA THR A 214 -5.94 -12.44 9.98
C THR A 214 -4.92 -11.50 10.61
N MET A 215 -4.84 -10.25 10.17
CA MET A 215 -3.95 -9.24 10.76
C MET A 215 -4.30 -9.00 12.23
N PHE A 216 -5.59 -8.90 12.55
CA PHE A 216 -6.06 -8.69 13.93
C PHE A 216 -5.59 -9.79 14.86
N PHE A 217 -5.76 -11.06 14.48
CA PHE A 217 -5.31 -12.20 15.28
C PHE A 217 -3.79 -12.37 15.28
N THR A 218 -3.11 -12.00 14.22
CA THR A 218 -1.65 -12.11 14.12
C THR A 218 -0.92 -11.02 14.91
N ALA A 219 -1.52 -9.85 15.13
CA ALA A 219 -0.89 -8.74 15.82
C ALA A 219 -0.36 -9.05 17.22
N PRO A 220 -1.14 -9.65 18.15
CA PRO A 220 -0.63 -10.04 19.45
C PRO A 220 0.46 -11.11 19.37
N ILE A 221 0.35 -12.03 18.39
CA ILE A 221 1.36 -13.07 18.15
C ILE A 221 2.67 -12.41 17.69
N ALA A 222 2.61 -11.49 16.74
CA ALA A 222 3.77 -10.73 16.26
C ALA A 222 4.43 -9.91 17.38
N GLY A 223 3.62 -9.31 18.27
CA GLY A 223 4.10 -8.60 19.43
C GLY A 223 4.85 -9.51 20.42
N ALA A 224 4.26 -10.64 20.78
CA ALA A 224 4.89 -11.62 21.66
C ALA A 224 6.16 -12.22 21.04
N LEU A 225 6.13 -12.50 19.74
CA LEU A 225 7.25 -13.08 19.00
C LEU A 225 8.42 -12.10 18.88
N SER A 226 8.14 -10.81 18.70
CA SER A 226 9.17 -9.77 18.55
C SER A 226 10.04 -9.57 19.80
N SER A 227 9.55 -9.98 20.98
CA SER A 227 10.31 -9.95 22.22
C SER A 227 11.19 -11.19 22.45
N ARG A 228 10.92 -12.28 21.72
CA ARG A 228 11.57 -13.59 21.93
C ARG A 228 12.43 -14.05 20.76
N MET A 229 12.07 -13.63 19.54
CA MET A 229 12.70 -14.07 18.31
C MET A 229 13.58 -12.99 17.69
N ASP A 230 14.63 -13.40 16.99
CA ASP A 230 15.47 -12.47 16.22
C ASP A 230 14.62 -11.81 15.12
N PRO A 231 14.64 -10.47 15.02
CA PRO A 231 13.88 -9.73 14.00
C PRO A 231 14.09 -10.23 12.57
N ARG A 232 15.27 -10.76 12.24
CA ARG A 232 15.60 -11.28 10.92
C ARG A 232 14.75 -12.48 10.55
N PHE A 233 14.68 -13.48 11.43
CA PHE A 233 13.88 -14.69 11.20
C PHE A 233 12.39 -14.35 11.10
N MET A 234 11.95 -13.41 11.93
CA MET A 234 10.58 -12.95 11.91
C MET A 234 10.23 -12.29 10.56
N MET A 235 11.10 -11.40 10.04
CA MET A 235 10.93 -10.81 8.72
C MET A 235 10.99 -11.85 7.61
N MET A 236 11.89 -12.82 7.68
CA MET A 236 11.98 -13.91 6.69
C MET A 236 10.69 -14.71 6.62
N ILE A 237 10.11 -15.10 7.76
CA ILE A 237 8.85 -15.83 7.82
C ILE A 237 7.73 -14.99 7.20
N GLY A 238 7.65 -13.71 7.55
CA GLY A 238 6.63 -12.82 7.01
C GLY A 238 6.77 -12.58 5.51
N PHE A 239 7.97 -12.29 5.01
CA PHE A 239 8.21 -12.13 3.57
C PHE A 239 8.00 -13.44 2.79
N ALA A 240 8.41 -14.59 3.34
CA ALA A 240 8.15 -15.89 2.73
C ALA A 240 6.65 -16.19 2.64
N SER A 241 5.90 -15.91 3.73
CA SER A 241 4.45 -16.07 3.73
C SER A 241 3.77 -15.17 2.69
N PHE A 242 4.22 -13.92 2.59
CA PHE A 242 3.71 -12.95 1.61
C PHE A 242 4.04 -13.36 0.17
N SER A 243 5.29 -13.80 -0.07
CA SER A 243 5.75 -14.31 -1.37
C SER A 243 4.97 -15.56 -1.78
N TYR A 244 4.74 -16.49 -0.85
CA TYR A 244 3.96 -17.70 -1.13
C TYR A 244 2.49 -17.37 -1.43
N GLY A 245 1.88 -16.42 -0.71
CA GLY A 245 0.53 -15.96 -0.99
C GLY A 245 0.39 -15.35 -2.39
N THR A 246 1.35 -14.51 -2.81
CA THR A 246 1.37 -13.95 -4.16
C THR A 246 1.69 -14.98 -5.23
N TRP A 247 2.50 -16.00 -4.91
CA TRP A 247 2.77 -17.11 -5.83
C TRP A 247 1.51 -17.94 -6.10
N ILE A 248 0.71 -18.25 -5.09
CA ILE A 248 -0.59 -18.91 -5.30
C ILE A 248 -1.45 -18.06 -6.24
N MET A 249 -1.50 -16.73 -6.04
CA MET A 249 -2.26 -15.82 -6.89
C MET A 249 -1.76 -15.75 -8.34
N SER A 250 -0.54 -16.18 -8.64
CA SER A 250 -0.04 -16.22 -10.03
C SER A 250 -0.72 -17.28 -10.90
N SER A 251 -1.44 -18.22 -10.30
CA SER A 251 -2.22 -19.26 -11.01
C SER A 251 -3.74 -18.97 -11.03
N LEU A 252 -4.13 -17.71 -10.80
CA LEU A 252 -5.54 -17.31 -10.79
C LEU A 252 -6.25 -17.58 -12.14
N THR A 253 -7.54 -17.90 -12.06
CA THR A 253 -8.40 -18.20 -13.23
C THR A 253 -9.68 -17.38 -13.17
N THR A 254 -10.54 -17.51 -14.19
CA THR A 254 -11.89 -16.93 -14.22
C THR A 254 -12.80 -17.41 -13.10
N ASP A 255 -12.56 -18.59 -12.55
CA ASP A 255 -13.49 -19.31 -11.67
C ASP A 255 -13.14 -19.17 -10.18
N TRP A 256 -12.00 -18.56 -9.89
CA TRP A 256 -11.59 -18.34 -8.50
C TRP A 256 -12.58 -17.46 -7.76
N ASP A 257 -13.06 -17.99 -6.64
CA ASP A 257 -14.06 -17.38 -5.78
C ASP A 257 -13.50 -17.12 -4.38
N PHE A 258 -14.36 -16.83 -3.43
CA PHE A 258 -14.00 -16.57 -2.03
C PHE A 258 -13.11 -17.65 -1.43
N TYR A 259 -13.39 -18.92 -1.66
CA TYR A 259 -12.67 -20.04 -1.06
C TYR A 259 -11.25 -20.20 -1.58
N GLU A 260 -11.01 -20.02 -2.87
CA GLU A 260 -9.69 -20.08 -3.49
C GLU A 260 -8.84 -18.88 -3.05
N LEU A 261 -9.46 -17.72 -2.82
CA LEU A 261 -8.81 -16.52 -2.35
C LEU A 261 -8.54 -16.52 -0.83
N LEU A 262 -9.16 -17.43 -0.07
CA LEU A 262 -9.05 -17.49 1.39
C LEU A 262 -7.59 -17.66 1.84
N LEU A 263 -6.89 -18.65 1.31
CA LEU A 263 -5.51 -18.94 1.70
C LEU A 263 -4.54 -17.79 1.32
N PRO A 264 -4.55 -17.24 0.11
CA PRO A 264 -3.75 -16.05 -0.22
C PRO A 264 -4.00 -14.86 0.69
N GLN A 265 -5.26 -14.60 1.06
CA GLN A 265 -5.63 -13.51 1.95
C GLN A 265 -5.12 -13.72 3.38
N ILE A 266 -5.18 -14.95 3.90
CA ILE A 266 -4.60 -15.32 5.20
C ILE A 266 -3.09 -15.13 5.17
N LEU A 267 -2.40 -15.66 4.16
CA LEU A 267 -0.94 -15.53 4.03
C LEU A 267 -0.50 -14.07 3.92
N ARG A 268 -1.27 -13.24 3.21
CA ARG A 268 -1.06 -11.81 3.10
C ARG A 268 -1.18 -11.11 4.45
N GLY A 269 -2.30 -11.32 5.17
CA GLY A 269 -2.55 -10.69 6.47
C GLY A 269 -1.52 -11.10 7.51
N PHE A 270 -1.19 -12.39 7.58
CA PHE A 270 -0.15 -12.94 8.44
C PHE A 270 1.22 -12.35 8.12
N GLY A 271 1.64 -12.42 6.85
CA GLY A 271 2.94 -11.93 6.39
C GLY A 271 3.13 -10.44 6.67
N LEU A 272 2.11 -9.61 6.37
CA LEU A 272 2.10 -8.19 6.67
C LEU A 272 2.39 -7.92 8.15
N MET A 273 1.65 -8.56 9.05
CA MET A 273 1.75 -8.26 10.48
C MET A 273 3.06 -8.75 11.08
N ILE A 274 3.51 -9.95 10.70
CA ILE A 274 4.78 -10.53 11.13
C ILE A 274 5.98 -9.70 10.66
N CYS A 275 5.93 -9.06 9.47
CA CYS A 275 6.99 -8.18 8.99
C CYS A 275 6.96 -6.78 9.61
N MET A 276 5.77 -6.19 9.78
CA MET A 276 5.64 -4.78 10.18
C MET A 276 6.23 -4.51 11.56
N VAL A 277 6.03 -5.40 12.53
CA VAL A 277 6.53 -5.23 13.89
C VAL A 277 8.06 -5.18 13.93
N PRO A 278 8.80 -6.17 13.40
CA PRO A 278 10.25 -6.12 13.44
C PRO A 278 10.85 -5.01 12.54
N ILE A 279 10.23 -4.67 11.41
CA ILE A 279 10.68 -3.57 10.56
C ILE A 279 10.63 -2.24 11.32
N ASN A 280 9.51 -1.95 12.00
CA ASN A 280 9.38 -0.75 12.82
C ASN A 280 10.42 -0.73 13.96
N ASN A 281 10.60 -1.85 14.66
CA ASN A 281 11.54 -1.96 15.77
C ASN A 281 13.00 -1.83 15.32
N VAL A 282 13.38 -2.40 14.18
CA VAL A 282 14.73 -2.29 13.62
C VAL A 282 15.00 -0.87 13.12
N ALA A 283 14.05 -0.25 12.42
CA ALA A 283 14.23 1.09 11.89
C ALA A 283 14.28 2.15 13.00
N LEU A 284 13.27 2.19 13.85
CA LEU A 284 13.10 3.27 14.84
C LEU A 284 13.75 2.96 16.19
N GLY A 285 13.79 1.70 16.60
CA GLY A 285 14.33 1.28 17.90
C GLY A 285 15.84 1.37 18.01
N THR A 286 16.58 1.53 16.92
CA THR A 286 18.04 1.69 16.92
C THR A 286 18.50 3.15 16.92
N LEU A 287 17.57 4.09 16.82
CA LEU A 287 17.86 5.52 16.83
C LEU A 287 17.83 6.10 18.26
N PRO A 288 18.61 7.15 18.53
CA PRO A 288 18.51 7.92 19.78
C PRO A 288 17.10 8.50 19.93
N PRO A 289 16.56 8.60 21.17
CA PRO A 289 15.18 9.05 21.41
C PRO A 289 14.84 10.44 20.86
N ASP A 290 15.81 11.34 20.83
CA ASP A 290 15.70 12.70 20.29
C ASP A 290 15.48 12.69 18.76
N LYS A 291 16.01 11.69 18.03
CA LYS A 291 15.89 11.55 16.58
C LYS A 291 14.69 10.73 16.12
N VAL A 292 14.11 9.91 17.00
CA VAL A 292 12.99 9.03 16.64
C VAL A 292 11.78 9.81 16.12
N ARG A 293 11.50 10.99 16.71
CA ARG A 293 10.36 11.83 16.33
C ARG A 293 10.42 12.26 14.86
N GLY A 294 11.55 12.80 14.42
CA GLY A 294 11.75 13.20 13.02
C GLY A 294 11.87 12.00 12.08
N ALA A 295 12.60 10.97 12.49
CA ALA A 295 12.82 9.76 11.70
C ALA A 295 11.52 8.96 11.44
N SER A 296 10.54 8.97 12.37
CA SER A 296 9.27 8.28 12.19
C SER A 296 8.44 8.86 11.05
N GLY A 297 8.50 10.18 10.85
CA GLY A 297 7.86 10.83 9.70
C GLY A 297 8.44 10.37 8.38
N VAL A 298 9.78 10.36 8.28
CA VAL A 298 10.51 9.87 7.09
C VAL A 298 10.21 8.40 6.81
N PHE A 299 10.19 7.58 7.84
CA PHE A 299 9.90 6.16 7.74
C PHE A 299 8.49 5.89 7.19
N ASN A 300 7.47 6.62 7.66
CA ASN A 300 6.11 6.53 7.12
C ASN A 300 6.02 7.06 5.70
N LEU A 301 6.69 8.19 5.42
CA LEU A 301 6.77 8.73 4.06
C LEU A 301 7.35 7.71 3.08
N THR A 302 8.43 7.01 3.48
CA THR A 302 9.05 5.96 2.65
C THR A 302 8.06 4.83 2.32
N ARG A 303 7.22 4.42 3.28
CA ARG A 303 6.18 3.41 3.05
C ARG A 303 5.12 3.89 2.06
N ASN A 304 4.61 5.11 2.24
CA ASN A 304 3.58 5.67 1.37
C ASN A 304 4.12 5.87 -0.05
N LEU A 305 5.36 6.37 -0.17
CA LEU A 305 6.03 6.50 -1.46
C LEU A 305 6.22 5.14 -2.14
N GLY A 306 6.55 4.10 -1.36
CA GLY A 306 6.59 2.72 -1.85
C GLY A 306 5.25 2.29 -2.42
N GLY A 307 4.14 2.65 -1.76
CA GLY A 307 2.78 2.41 -2.26
C GLY A 307 2.50 3.08 -3.59
N ALA A 308 2.77 4.40 -3.70
CA ALA A 308 2.57 5.16 -4.92
C ALA A 308 3.39 4.62 -6.10
N VAL A 309 4.69 4.43 -5.90
CA VAL A 309 5.59 3.86 -6.91
C VAL A 309 5.14 2.44 -7.29
N GLY A 310 4.74 1.63 -6.29
CA GLY A 310 4.24 0.29 -6.50
C GLY A 310 2.98 0.25 -7.35
N LEU A 311 1.99 1.11 -7.06
CA LEU A 311 0.77 1.21 -7.84
C LEU A 311 1.03 1.63 -9.29
N ALA A 312 1.92 2.62 -9.49
CA ALA A 312 2.31 3.06 -10.83
C ALA A 312 2.95 1.92 -11.65
N ILE A 313 3.90 1.20 -11.05
CA ILE A 313 4.56 0.04 -11.69
C ILE A 313 3.52 -1.07 -11.98
N ILE A 314 2.70 -1.42 -11.02
CA ILE A 314 1.67 -2.45 -11.15
C ILE A 314 0.69 -2.10 -12.28
N ASN A 315 0.17 -0.87 -12.32
CA ASN A 315 -0.75 -0.43 -13.36
C ASN A 315 -0.10 -0.43 -14.75
N THR A 316 1.14 0.05 -14.85
CA THR A 316 1.86 0.06 -16.12
C THR A 316 2.08 -1.36 -16.66
N ILE A 317 2.56 -2.27 -15.80
CA ILE A 317 2.78 -3.66 -16.19
C ILE A 317 1.45 -4.33 -16.54
N LEU A 318 0.41 -4.12 -15.74
CA LEU A 318 -0.91 -4.69 -15.99
C LEU A 318 -1.44 -4.29 -17.37
N THR A 319 -1.34 -2.99 -17.72
CA THR A 319 -1.80 -2.46 -19.01
C THR A 319 -0.96 -2.99 -20.18
N GLN A 320 0.36 -2.96 -20.06
CA GLN A 320 1.27 -3.43 -21.11
C GLN A 320 1.12 -4.95 -21.34
N ARG A 321 1.10 -5.73 -20.27
CA ARG A 321 0.91 -7.19 -20.37
C ARG A 321 -0.46 -7.57 -20.90
N GLN A 322 -1.51 -6.83 -20.54
CA GLN A 322 -2.84 -7.05 -21.10
C GLN A 322 -2.86 -6.84 -22.62
N GLN A 323 -2.20 -5.78 -23.12
CA GLN A 323 -2.07 -5.54 -24.55
C GLN A 323 -1.26 -6.64 -25.27
N GLU A 324 -0.13 -7.05 -24.69
CA GLU A 324 0.70 -8.12 -25.24
C GLU A 324 -0.05 -9.46 -25.30
N HIS A 325 -0.71 -9.85 -24.20
CA HIS A 325 -1.50 -11.08 -24.15
C HIS A 325 -2.70 -11.03 -25.09
N TYR A 326 -3.37 -9.86 -25.16
CA TYR A 326 -4.47 -9.67 -26.09
C TYR A 326 -4.01 -9.84 -27.55
N ALA A 327 -2.90 -9.23 -27.94
CA ALA A 327 -2.35 -9.37 -29.28
C ALA A 327 -2.04 -10.86 -29.59
N ARG A 328 -1.31 -11.55 -28.70
CA ARG A 328 -0.96 -12.97 -28.88
C ARG A 328 -2.18 -13.88 -28.94
N LEU A 329 -3.16 -13.70 -28.06
CA LEU A 329 -4.38 -14.51 -28.04
C LEU A 329 -5.24 -14.25 -29.30
N SER A 330 -5.28 -13.01 -29.79
CA SER A 330 -6.01 -12.64 -31.00
C SER A 330 -5.45 -13.33 -32.26
N GLU A 331 -4.15 -13.63 -32.29
CA GLU A 331 -3.54 -14.41 -33.38
C GLU A 331 -4.12 -15.84 -33.50
N HIS A 332 -4.58 -16.42 -32.40
CA HIS A 332 -5.20 -17.74 -32.39
C HIS A 332 -6.68 -17.72 -32.77
N VAL A 333 -7.31 -16.54 -32.80
CA VAL A 333 -8.74 -16.35 -33.14
C VAL A 333 -8.88 -15.73 -34.54
N GLN A 334 -8.09 -16.21 -35.50
CA GLN A 334 -8.14 -15.77 -36.90
C GLN A 334 -9.09 -16.64 -37.75
N TRP A 335 -9.54 -16.09 -38.85
CA TRP A 335 -10.41 -16.76 -39.82
C TRP A 335 -9.84 -18.09 -40.34
N GLY A 336 -8.55 -18.33 -40.25
CA GLY A 336 -7.86 -19.55 -40.64
C GLY A 336 -7.86 -20.65 -39.57
N ASN A 337 -8.34 -20.40 -38.35
CA ASN A 337 -8.40 -21.40 -37.29
C ASN A 337 -9.79 -22.08 -37.27
N PRO A 338 -9.88 -23.39 -37.62
CA PRO A 338 -11.15 -24.09 -37.70
C PRO A 338 -11.89 -24.12 -36.36
N GLU A 339 -11.19 -24.34 -35.23
CA GLU A 339 -11.82 -24.43 -33.90
C GLU A 339 -12.44 -23.10 -33.47
N ALA A 340 -11.74 -21.99 -33.71
CA ALA A 340 -12.26 -20.66 -33.43
C ALA A 340 -13.47 -20.32 -34.28
N MET A 341 -13.42 -20.73 -35.56
CA MET A 341 -14.55 -20.56 -36.50
C MET A 341 -15.77 -21.37 -36.14
N ASP A 342 -15.59 -22.62 -35.71
CA ASP A 342 -16.69 -23.48 -35.28
C ASP A 342 -17.33 -22.95 -33.97
N GLN A 343 -16.54 -22.50 -33.03
CA GLN A 343 -17.08 -21.82 -31.84
C GLN A 343 -17.86 -20.55 -32.20
N MET A 344 -17.32 -19.72 -33.09
CA MET A 344 -17.99 -18.51 -33.54
C MET A 344 -19.30 -18.82 -34.25
N ARG A 345 -19.34 -19.84 -35.13
CA ARG A 345 -20.56 -20.30 -35.83
C ARG A 345 -21.61 -20.82 -34.84
N ASN A 346 -21.19 -21.60 -33.84
CA ASN A 346 -22.10 -22.12 -32.81
C ASN A 346 -22.72 -20.99 -32.00
N MET A 347 -21.90 -20.00 -31.56
CA MET A 347 -22.41 -18.81 -30.89
C MET A 347 -23.36 -18.02 -31.81
N ALA A 348 -22.96 -17.77 -33.05
CA ALA A 348 -23.78 -17.03 -34.03
C ALA A 348 -25.14 -17.71 -34.25
N SER A 349 -25.15 -19.04 -34.43
CA SER A 349 -26.41 -19.79 -34.62
C SER A 349 -27.34 -19.70 -33.40
N THR A 350 -26.78 -19.77 -32.19
CA THR A 350 -27.53 -19.65 -30.94
C THR A 350 -28.23 -18.30 -30.83
N TYR A 351 -27.52 -17.21 -31.11
CA TYR A 351 -28.10 -15.87 -31.03
C TYR A 351 -29.05 -15.56 -32.20
N SER A 352 -28.76 -16.05 -33.39
CA SER A 352 -29.67 -15.92 -34.54
C SER A 352 -31.00 -16.64 -34.33
N ALA A 353 -31.02 -17.77 -33.64
CA ALA A 353 -32.25 -18.46 -33.24
C ALA A 353 -33.17 -17.63 -32.35
N HIS A 354 -32.61 -16.60 -31.65
CA HIS A 354 -33.38 -15.66 -30.84
C HIS A 354 -33.71 -14.34 -31.58
N GLY A 355 -33.55 -14.31 -32.91
CA GLY A 355 -33.90 -13.14 -33.73
C GLY A 355 -32.89 -11.96 -33.65
N LEU A 356 -31.67 -12.22 -33.17
CA LEU A 356 -30.61 -11.23 -33.04
C LEU A 356 -29.60 -11.36 -34.19
N ASP A 357 -28.77 -10.33 -34.40
CA ASP A 357 -27.59 -10.44 -35.30
C ASP A 357 -26.52 -11.33 -34.65
N GLY A 358 -26.67 -12.64 -34.89
CA GLY A 358 -25.84 -13.67 -34.27
C GLY A 358 -24.36 -13.50 -34.57
N THR A 359 -24.02 -13.04 -35.77
CA THR A 359 -22.60 -12.87 -36.18
C THR A 359 -21.92 -11.75 -35.40
N THR A 360 -22.54 -10.58 -35.32
CA THR A 360 -21.97 -9.43 -34.56
C THR A 360 -21.86 -9.75 -33.09
N ILE A 361 -22.86 -10.42 -32.50
CA ILE A 361 -22.83 -10.81 -31.09
C ILE A 361 -21.76 -11.86 -30.83
N ALA A 362 -21.59 -12.84 -31.72
CA ALA A 362 -20.54 -13.86 -31.59
C ALA A 362 -19.14 -13.24 -31.60
N ILE A 363 -18.89 -12.30 -32.53
CA ILE A 363 -17.61 -11.57 -32.58
C ILE A 363 -17.37 -10.78 -31.31
N GLN A 364 -18.37 -10.04 -30.81
CA GLN A 364 -18.25 -9.28 -29.55
C GLN A 364 -17.98 -10.19 -28.35
N LYS A 365 -18.67 -11.31 -28.26
CA LYS A 365 -18.46 -12.30 -27.19
C LYS A 365 -17.06 -12.90 -27.24
N MET A 366 -16.62 -13.31 -28.44
CA MET A 366 -15.29 -13.87 -28.64
C MET A 366 -14.19 -12.85 -28.27
N SER A 367 -14.31 -11.61 -28.75
CA SER A 367 -13.40 -10.52 -28.39
C SER A 367 -13.39 -10.27 -26.88
N GLY A 368 -14.57 -10.29 -26.23
CA GLY A 368 -14.69 -10.16 -24.78
C GLY A 368 -14.00 -11.30 -24.02
N MET A 369 -14.12 -12.54 -24.49
CA MET A 369 -13.43 -13.70 -23.89
C MET A 369 -11.90 -13.59 -24.02
N VAL A 370 -11.39 -13.16 -25.19
CA VAL A 370 -9.97 -12.91 -25.41
C VAL A 370 -9.47 -11.80 -24.48
N GLN A 371 -10.22 -10.71 -24.37
CA GLN A 371 -9.85 -9.61 -23.49
C GLN A 371 -9.85 -10.02 -22.00
N GLN A 372 -10.83 -10.79 -21.57
CA GLN A 372 -10.90 -11.32 -20.21
C GLN A 372 -9.71 -12.24 -19.91
N GLN A 373 -9.38 -13.15 -20.82
CA GLN A 373 -8.26 -14.06 -20.66
C GLN A 373 -6.92 -13.31 -20.66
N ALA A 374 -6.75 -12.32 -21.54
CA ALA A 374 -5.58 -11.44 -21.54
C ALA A 374 -5.42 -10.69 -20.21
N SER A 375 -6.53 -10.22 -19.63
CA SER A 375 -6.53 -9.57 -18.31
C SER A 375 -6.09 -10.54 -17.21
N ILE A 376 -6.58 -11.77 -17.20
CA ILE A 376 -6.20 -12.79 -16.20
C ILE A 376 -4.69 -13.06 -16.26
N LEU A 377 -4.15 -13.28 -17.46
CA LEU A 377 -2.72 -13.51 -17.65
C LEU A 377 -1.89 -12.31 -17.20
N SER A 378 -2.36 -11.09 -17.42
CA SER A 378 -1.66 -9.88 -16.95
C SER A 378 -1.67 -9.76 -15.42
N PHE A 379 -2.76 -10.13 -14.74
CA PHE A 379 -2.78 -10.25 -13.28
C PHE A 379 -1.78 -11.29 -12.79
N ALA A 380 -1.72 -12.46 -13.44
CA ALA A 380 -0.77 -13.52 -13.10
C ALA A 380 0.68 -13.03 -13.18
N ASP A 381 1.05 -12.32 -14.26
CA ASP A 381 2.38 -11.74 -14.45
C ASP A 381 2.75 -10.76 -13.32
N VAL A 382 1.82 -9.89 -12.92
CA VAL A 382 2.03 -8.95 -11.80
C VAL A 382 2.23 -9.71 -10.48
N PHE A 383 1.45 -10.78 -10.22
CA PHE A 383 1.63 -11.60 -9.03
C PHE A 383 2.97 -12.34 -9.03
N VAL A 384 3.47 -12.82 -10.18
CA VAL A 384 4.82 -13.40 -10.32
C VAL A 384 5.89 -12.35 -9.97
N LEU A 385 5.74 -11.12 -10.48
CA LEU A 385 6.67 -10.04 -10.15
C LEU A 385 6.72 -9.75 -8.64
N LEU A 386 5.55 -9.65 -8.00
CA LEU A 386 5.45 -9.44 -6.56
C LEU A 386 6.04 -10.62 -5.79
N THR A 387 5.83 -11.85 -6.24
CA THR A 387 6.44 -13.05 -5.67
C THR A 387 7.96 -12.97 -5.69
N ALA A 388 8.54 -12.62 -6.83
CA ALA A 388 9.99 -12.44 -6.97
C ALA A 388 10.51 -11.31 -6.06
N LEU A 389 9.81 -10.18 -6.00
CA LEU A 389 10.14 -9.04 -5.15
C LEU A 389 10.18 -9.43 -3.67
N PHE A 390 9.13 -10.08 -3.16
CA PHE A 390 9.08 -10.51 -1.76
C PHE A 390 10.02 -11.69 -1.48
N GLY A 391 10.21 -12.59 -2.44
CA GLY A 391 11.19 -13.67 -2.35
C GLY A 391 12.63 -13.17 -2.20
N THR A 392 13.00 -12.10 -2.91
CA THR A 392 14.32 -11.48 -2.76
C THR A 392 14.49 -10.83 -1.39
N LEU A 393 13.42 -10.26 -0.81
CA LEU A 393 13.48 -9.69 0.55
C LEU A 393 13.72 -10.74 1.63
N VAL A 394 13.31 -11.99 1.44
CA VAL A 394 13.64 -13.09 2.36
C VAL A 394 15.17 -13.22 2.49
N LEU A 395 15.88 -13.15 1.37
CA LEU A 395 17.34 -13.19 1.36
C LEU A 395 17.98 -11.90 1.92
N CYS A 396 17.41 -10.75 1.60
CA CYS A 396 17.89 -9.46 2.07
C CYS A 396 17.72 -9.28 3.60
N ALA A 397 16.81 -10.00 4.23
CA ALA A 397 16.61 -9.94 5.68
C ALA A 397 17.88 -10.32 6.48
N PHE A 398 18.76 -11.14 5.93
CA PHE A 398 20.06 -11.47 6.55
C PHE A 398 21.02 -10.29 6.64
N VAL A 399 20.89 -9.28 5.79
CA VAL A 399 21.81 -8.13 5.72
C VAL A 399 21.65 -7.19 6.93
N ILE A 400 20.52 -7.23 7.62
CA ILE A 400 20.26 -6.42 8.82
C ILE A 400 21.22 -6.84 9.95
N LYS A 401 21.80 -5.87 10.63
CA LYS A 401 22.55 -6.13 11.87
C LYS A 401 21.55 -6.34 13.02
N LYS A 402 21.77 -7.36 13.83
CA LYS A 402 20.99 -7.57 15.06
C LYS A 402 21.01 -6.28 15.87
N PRO A 403 19.85 -5.71 16.26
CA PRO A 403 19.82 -4.58 17.17
C PRO A 403 20.56 -5.01 18.44
N GLN A 404 21.60 -4.28 18.80
CA GLN A 404 22.22 -4.49 20.11
C GLN A 404 21.16 -4.17 21.13
N SER A 405 20.71 -5.19 21.87
CA SER A 405 19.85 -5.02 23.03
C SER A 405 20.45 -3.92 23.87
N GLY A 406 19.73 -2.78 23.93
CA GLY A 406 20.22 -1.54 24.52
C GLY A 406 20.87 -1.82 25.86
N VAL A 407 21.97 -1.13 26.09
CA VAL A 407 22.69 -1.00 27.33
C VAL A 407 21.71 -1.19 28.50
N ARG A 408 21.76 -2.34 29.15
CA ARG A 408 21.25 -2.51 30.51
C ARG A 408 21.90 -1.37 31.29
N GLY A 409 21.10 -0.37 31.67
CA GLY A 409 21.55 0.67 32.53
C GLY A 409 22.29 0.03 33.69
N GLY A 410 23.60 0.19 33.73
CA GLY A 410 24.40 -0.21 34.85
C GLY A 410 23.79 0.43 36.10
N GLY A 411 23.21 -0.37 36.96
CA GLY A 411 22.99 -0.03 38.33
C GLY A 411 24.40 0.18 38.92
N GLY A 412 24.78 1.42 39.02
CA GLY A 412 25.86 1.87 39.87
C GLY A 412 25.27 2.33 41.20
N HIS A 413 25.73 1.77 42.21
CA HIS A 413 25.50 1.94 43.66
C HIS A 413 25.08 3.34 44.11
#